data_5e8129cafb19f1e5c10b1f3fe5779817
#
_entry.id   5e8129cafb19f1e5c10b1f3fe5779817
#
_cell.length_a   1.000
_cell.length_b   1.000
_cell.length_c   1.000
_cell.angle_alpha   90.00
_cell.angle_beta   90.00
_cell.angle_gamma   90.00
#
_symmetry.space_group_name_H-M   'P 1'
#
loop_
_entity.id
_entity.type
_entity.pdbx_description
1 polymer ?
#
loop_
_entity_poly.entity_id
_entity_poly.type
_entity_poly.pdbx_seq_one_letter_code
_entity_poly.pdbx_strand_id
1 'polypeptide(L)'
;MSIFDVLTMIGGLCLFLFGMDLMGQALERRAGGRLRTLLDKMTGRVMTGFLTGMAITAVIQSSSATTVMVVGFVNSGLMTLRQAINVIMGANVGTTVTVWLLSLAGISSGNVWIDLLKPTSFTPVLALVGIILYMSCKSGKRKDTGVILLGFATLMFGMDTMSGAVAGLKDVPAFAQLFVAFKNPVLGVLAGAVLTGIIQSSSASVGILQALAVTGQVSYAAAIPIIMGQNIGTCVTALLSSVGTNKNAKRAAVVHLMFNVIGVVVLLTAFCIVKAVFAPTILQAPATMYGIAVAHSCFNVICTAILRPCGGLLEKLAVRLVPDGPQEMAEQPVELDERLLATPPLALQQCRAVAEEMAACAAEALNRGLDAFSAYTPELAEGIRRDEKRCDRYEDALGTDLVRLSTQQMGAAESEEATELLKTIGDFERISDHAVNVLESAEELRTKGLTFSKTAQRELDVLSKAVRDILALALRAFREQDMDAAGQVEPLEQVIDGLKEQMRTRHILRLQQGQCSIETGFVWCDLLTDLERTSDHCSNIAGCVIDAAQHDLNLHETLRSVRHSDGTYRQRFDACAEVYRLPPPEQA
;
A
#
# COMPACT_ATOMS: atom_id res chain seq x y z
N MET A 1 30.80 -35.04 4.43
CA MET A 1 30.52 -33.66 4.81
C MET A 1 30.97 -33.48 6.24
N SER A 2 31.93 -32.62 6.50
CA SER A 2 32.35 -32.29 7.85
C SER A 2 31.31 -31.35 8.49
N ILE A 3 31.32 -31.24 9.82
CA ILE A 3 30.47 -30.27 10.51
C ILE A 3 30.77 -28.84 10.05
N PHE A 4 32.01 -28.56 9.66
CA PHE A 4 32.43 -27.27 9.13
C PHE A 4 31.80 -26.95 7.76
N ASP A 5 31.60 -27.96 6.91
CA ASP A 5 30.89 -27.76 5.61
C ASP A 5 29.43 -27.41 5.86
N VAL A 6 28.76 -28.03 6.85
CA VAL A 6 27.40 -27.69 7.26
C VAL A 6 27.34 -26.25 7.78
N LEU A 7 28.26 -25.87 8.65
CA LEU A 7 28.32 -24.49 9.16
C LEU A 7 28.59 -23.48 8.04
N THR A 8 29.47 -23.82 7.09
CA THR A 8 29.76 -22.97 5.91
C THR A 8 28.52 -22.85 5.01
N MET A 9 27.78 -23.94 4.81
CA MET A 9 26.51 -23.93 4.07
C MET A 9 25.47 -23.01 4.74
N ILE A 10 25.32 -23.12 6.08
CA ILE A 10 24.42 -22.24 6.85
C ILE A 10 24.87 -20.79 6.75
N GLY A 11 26.16 -20.50 6.91
CA GLY A 11 26.73 -19.17 6.79
C GLY A 11 26.51 -18.56 5.39
N GLY A 12 26.73 -19.37 4.35
CA GLY A 12 26.44 -18.99 2.96
C GLY A 12 24.97 -18.67 2.73
N LEU A 13 24.06 -19.50 3.28
CA LEU A 13 22.61 -19.26 3.22
C LEU A 13 22.22 -17.97 3.95
N CYS A 14 22.78 -17.70 5.12
CA CYS A 14 22.53 -16.45 5.85
C CYS A 14 22.97 -15.22 5.05
N LEU A 15 24.17 -15.25 4.46
CA LEU A 15 24.66 -14.17 3.59
C LEU A 15 23.77 -14.00 2.34
N PHE A 16 23.36 -15.11 1.73
CA PHE A 16 22.47 -15.10 0.59
C PHE A 16 21.12 -14.45 0.91
N LEU A 17 20.47 -14.86 2.01
CA LEU A 17 19.19 -14.31 2.46
C LEU A 17 19.33 -12.83 2.83
N PHE A 18 20.36 -12.47 3.55
CA PHE A 18 20.63 -11.09 3.95
C PHE A 18 20.88 -10.20 2.72
N GLY A 19 21.69 -10.67 1.77
CA GLY A 19 21.95 -9.92 0.53
C GLY A 19 20.71 -9.73 -0.32
N MET A 20 19.85 -10.75 -0.39
CA MET A 20 18.56 -10.70 -1.09
C MET A 20 17.61 -9.70 -0.44
N ASP A 21 17.47 -9.72 0.88
CA ASP A 21 16.62 -8.82 1.65
C ASP A 21 17.10 -7.38 1.53
N LEU A 22 18.39 -7.14 1.74
CA LEU A 22 19.00 -5.82 1.61
C LEU A 22 18.83 -5.20 0.20
N MET A 23 19.02 -6.02 -0.85
CA MET A 23 18.81 -5.60 -2.22
C MET A 23 17.33 -5.31 -2.50
N GLY A 24 16.42 -6.18 -2.03
CA GLY A 24 14.98 -6.04 -2.21
C GLY A 24 14.46 -4.74 -1.59
N GLN A 25 14.77 -4.48 -0.34
CA GLN A 25 14.38 -3.24 0.37
C GLN A 25 14.91 -1.98 -0.31
N ALA A 26 16.17 -2.01 -0.78
CA ALA A 26 16.74 -0.86 -1.47
C ALA A 26 16.13 -0.63 -2.86
N LEU A 27 15.79 -1.70 -3.59
CA LEU A 27 15.05 -1.62 -4.86
C LEU A 27 13.65 -1.04 -4.65
N GLU A 28 12.96 -1.47 -3.59
CA GLU A 28 11.64 -0.96 -3.21
C GLU A 28 11.70 0.54 -2.91
N ARG A 29 12.59 0.99 -2.02
CA ARG A 29 12.79 2.43 -1.73
C ARG A 29 13.12 3.23 -2.98
N ARG A 30 13.96 2.69 -3.85
CA ARG A 30 14.32 3.38 -5.09
C ARG A 30 13.17 3.42 -6.11
N ALA A 31 12.31 2.42 -6.11
CA ALA A 31 11.10 2.38 -6.94
C ALA A 31 10.04 3.38 -6.44
N GLY A 32 9.89 3.57 -5.13
CA GLY A 32 9.05 4.58 -4.46
C GLY A 32 7.79 4.97 -5.22
N GLY A 33 7.70 6.22 -5.65
CA GLY A 33 6.52 6.74 -6.38
C GLY A 33 6.21 6.03 -7.71
N ARG A 34 7.18 5.33 -8.36
CA ARG A 34 6.88 4.48 -9.53
C ARG A 34 6.13 3.21 -9.14
N LEU A 35 6.44 2.66 -7.97
CA LEU A 35 5.72 1.52 -7.42
C LEU A 35 4.25 1.91 -7.19
N ARG A 36 4.00 3.09 -6.61
CA ARG A 36 2.65 3.65 -6.45
C ARG A 36 1.92 3.77 -7.80
N THR A 37 2.57 4.34 -8.83
CA THR A 37 1.98 4.46 -10.18
C THR A 37 1.67 3.09 -10.81
N LEU A 38 2.49 2.07 -10.53
CA LEU A 38 2.23 0.70 -10.96
C LEU A 38 1.01 0.11 -10.23
N LEU A 39 0.87 0.40 -8.96
CA LEU A 39 -0.26 -0.05 -8.13
C LEU A 39 -1.58 0.57 -8.58
N ASP A 40 -1.62 1.87 -8.90
CA ASP A 40 -2.80 2.53 -9.44
C ASP A 40 -3.30 1.88 -10.74
N LYS A 41 -2.37 1.31 -11.53
CA LYS A 41 -2.69 0.56 -12.75
C LYS A 41 -3.19 -0.87 -12.50
N MET A 42 -3.04 -1.41 -11.28
CA MET A 42 -3.51 -2.77 -10.96
C MET A 42 -5.03 -2.91 -11.05
N THR A 43 -5.76 -1.82 -10.86
CA THR A 43 -7.22 -1.81 -10.80
C THR A 43 -7.90 -1.72 -12.18
N GLY A 44 -7.17 -1.42 -13.26
CA GLY A 44 -7.76 -1.13 -14.56
C GLY A 44 -8.21 -2.38 -15.35
N ARG A 45 -7.29 -3.04 -16.05
CA ARG A 45 -7.59 -4.15 -16.96
C ARG A 45 -6.85 -5.43 -16.56
N VAL A 46 -7.39 -6.61 -16.94
CA VAL A 46 -6.80 -7.93 -16.68
C VAL A 46 -5.32 -8.03 -17.06
N MET A 47 -4.93 -7.44 -18.21
CA MET A 47 -3.54 -7.47 -18.66
C MET A 47 -2.65 -6.53 -17.86
N THR A 48 -3.15 -5.36 -17.48
CA THR A 48 -2.38 -4.42 -16.66
C THR A 48 -2.09 -5.00 -15.28
N GLY A 49 -3.08 -5.62 -14.61
CA GLY A 49 -2.87 -6.28 -13.33
C GLY A 49 -1.81 -7.39 -13.39
N PHE A 50 -1.83 -8.22 -14.44
CA PHE A 50 -0.82 -9.26 -14.66
C PHE A 50 0.60 -8.66 -14.84
N LEU A 51 0.74 -7.68 -15.73
CA LEU A 51 2.04 -7.04 -15.98
C LEU A 51 2.55 -6.29 -14.75
N THR A 52 1.65 -5.68 -13.99
CA THR A 52 2.00 -5.00 -12.75
C THR A 52 2.48 -5.98 -11.69
N GLY A 53 1.78 -7.10 -11.46
CA GLY A 53 2.24 -8.15 -10.54
C GLY A 53 3.61 -8.70 -10.91
N MET A 54 3.85 -8.93 -12.21
CA MET A 54 5.15 -9.36 -12.73
C MET A 54 6.24 -8.31 -12.48
N ALA A 55 5.95 -7.03 -12.77
CA ALA A 55 6.92 -5.94 -12.60
C ALA A 55 7.24 -5.68 -11.13
N ILE A 56 6.22 -5.66 -10.25
CA ILE A 56 6.41 -5.46 -8.81
C ILE A 56 7.28 -6.59 -8.24
N THR A 57 6.96 -7.85 -8.54
CA THR A 57 7.76 -8.99 -8.05
C THR A 57 9.18 -8.96 -8.59
N ALA A 58 9.39 -8.59 -9.86
CA ALA A 58 10.72 -8.44 -10.43
C ALA A 58 11.53 -7.31 -9.77
N VAL A 59 10.87 -6.23 -9.32
CA VAL A 59 11.51 -5.10 -8.61
C VAL A 59 11.76 -5.47 -7.16
N ILE A 60 10.75 -5.92 -6.43
CA ILE A 60 10.86 -6.28 -4.99
C ILE A 60 11.69 -7.55 -4.79
N GLN A 61 11.84 -8.39 -5.83
CA GLN A 61 12.56 -9.68 -5.80
C GLN A 61 11.91 -10.70 -4.84
N SER A 62 10.62 -10.51 -4.48
CA SER A 62 9.87 -11.36 -3.57
C SER A 62 8.42 -11.54 -4.01
N SER A 63 8.07 -12.72 -4.50
CA SER A 63 6.68 -13.06 -4.82
C SER A 63 5.84 -13.26 -3.56
N SER A 64 6.44 -13.71 -2.47
CA SER A 64 5.76 -13.85 -1.17
C SER A 64 5.32 -12.48 -0.67
N ALA A 65 6.20 -11.47 -0.66
CA ALA A 65 5.86 -10.10 -0.27
C ALA A 65 4.75 -9.53 -1.18
N THR A 66 4.88 -9.68 -2.50
CA THR A 66 3.85 -9.24 -3.46
C THR A 66 2.49 -9.91 -3.19
N THR A 67 2.47 -11.20 -2.86
CA THR A 67 1.21 -11.91 -2.61
C THR A 67 0.60 -11.53 -1.27
N VAL A 68 1.40 -11.37 -0.21
CA VAL A 68 0.95 -10.87 1.11
C VAL A 68 0.33 -9.48 0.97
N MET A 69 0.97 -8.60 0.21
CA MET A 69 0.46 -7.28 -0.13
C MET A 69 -0.89 -7.35 -0.85
N VAL A 70 -1.03 -8.23 -1.85
CA VAL A 70 -2.31 -8.44 -2.56
C VAL A 70 -3.39 -8.94 -1.61
N VAL A 71 -3.07 -9.85 -0.68
CA VAL A 71 -3.99 -10.30 0.39
C VAL A 71 -4.42 -9.12 1.26
N GLY A 72 -3.50 -8.24 1.65
CA GLY A 72 -3.78 -7.01 2.38
C GLY A 72 -4.71 -6.06 1.62
N PHE A 73 -4.46 -5.81 0.33
CA PHE A 73 -5.33 -4.97 -0.51
C PHE A 73 -6.74 -5.53 -0.68
N VAL A 74 -6.87 -6.84 -0.79
CA VAL A 74 -8.19 -7.47 -0.84
C VAL A 74 -8.88 -7.39 0.52
N ASN A 75 -8.12 -7.47 1.61
CA ASN A 75 -8.63 -7.33 2.97
C ASN A 75 -9.15 -5.92 3.25
N SER A 76 -8.43 -4.90 2.83
CA SER A 76 -8.81 -3.49 2.97
C SER A 76 -9.83 -3.00 1.93
N GLY A 77 -10.27 -3.86 0.99
CA GLY A 77 -11.23 -3.47 -0.05
C GLY A 77 -10.64 -2.65 -1.21
N LEU A 78 -9.35 -2.32 -1.18
CA LEU A 78 -8.66 -1.58 -2.25
C LEU A 78 -8.55 -2.38 -3.55
N MET A 79 -8.70 -3.71 -3.48
CA MET A 79 -8.62 -4.61 -4.61
C MET A 79 -9.70 -5.68 -4.56
N THR A 80 -10.35 -5.93 -5.70
CA THR A 80 -11.29 -7.04 -5.83
C THR A 80 -10.56 -8.38 -5.98
N LEU A 81 -11.20 -9.49 -5.61
CA LEU A 81 -10.64 -10.84 -5.79
C LEU A 81 -10.24 -11.11 -7.24
N ARG A 82 -11.04 -10.65 -8.21
CA ARG A 82 -10.76 -10.82 -9.64
C ARG A 82 -9.51 -10.08 -10.11
N GLN A 83 -9.24 -8.91 -9.56
CA GLN A 83 -8.01 -8.15 -9.82
C GLN A 83 -6.80 -8.88 -9.20
N ALA A 84 -6.95 -9.33 -7.94
CA ALA A 84 -5.92 -10.06 -7.20
C ALA A 84 -5.43 -11.31 -7.94
N ILE A 85 -6.34 -12.09 -8.55
CA ILE A 85 -6.01 -13.28 -9.34
C ILE A 85 -4.97 -12.96 -10.43
N ASN A 86 -5.16 -11.87 -11.17
CA ASN A 86 -4.25 -11.51 -12.27
C ASN A 86 -2.89 -11.07 -11.76
N VAL A 87 -2.86 -10.33 -10.64
CA VAL A 87 -1.62 -9.86 -10.02
C VAL A 87 -0.81 -11.04 -9.47
N ILE A 88 -1.46 -12.00 -8.80
CA ILE A 88 -0.84 -13.22 -8.27
C ILE A 88 -0.22 -14.06 -9.42
N MET A 89 -0.94 -14.22 -10.54
CA MET A 89 -0.40 -14.90 -11.71
C MET A 89 0.83 -14.18 -12.28
N GLY A 90 0.81 -12.84 -12.31
CA GLY A 90 1.95 -12.02 -12.71
C GLY A 90 3.14 -12.18 -11.78
N ALA A 91 2.89 -12.18 -10.46
CA ALA A 91 3.92 -12.34 -9.44
C ALA A 91 4.69 -13.66 -9.58
N ASN A 92 3.99 -14.76 -9.87
CA ASN A 92 4.64 -16.05 -10.10
C ASN A 92 5.62 -16.01 -11.31
N VAL A 93 5.24 -15.33 -12.40
CA VAL A 93 6.15 -15.15 -13.53
C VAL A 93 7.30 -14.19 -13.16
N GLY A 94 7.02 -13.12 -12.40
CA GLY A 94 8.03 -12.16 -11.94
C GLY A 94 9.17 -12.80 -11.13
N THR A 95 8.88 -13.86 -10.37
CA THR A 95 9.88 -14.63 -9.60
C THR A 95 10.97 -15.22 -10.50
N THR A 96 10.67 -15.47 -11.76
CA THR A 96 11.67 -16.03 -12.69
C THR A 96 12.87 -15.11 -12.87
N VAL A 97 12.69 -13.79 -12.77
CA VAL A 97 13.78 -12.81 -12.87
C VAL A 97 14.83 -13.06 -11.78
N THR A 98 14.40 -13.32 -10.55
CA THR A 98 15.31 -13.66 -9.44
C THR A 98 16.12 -14.91 -9.74
N VAL A 99 15.46 -15.96 -10.24
CA VAL A 99 16.12 -17.25 -10.56
C VAL A 99 17.16 -17.08 -11.68
N TRP A 100 16.87 -16.22 -12.65
CA TRP A 100 17.86 -15.86 -13.69
C TRP A 100 19.05 -15.11 -13.12
N LEU A 101 18.84 -14.16 -12.21
CA LEU A 101 19.95 -13.46 -11.53
C LEU A 101 20.85 -14.46 -10.79
N LEU A 102 20.24 -15.43 -10.07
CA LEU A 102 20.99 -16.46 -9.36
C LEU A 102 21.77 -17.38 -10.30
N SER A 103 21.22 -17.66 -11.50
CA SER A 103 21.88 -18.54 -12.49
C SER A 103 23.19 -17.97 -13.02
N LEU A 104 23.42 -16.65 -12.88
CA LEU A 104 24.68 -16.01 -13.24
C LEU A 104 25.87 -16.60 -12.47
N ALA A 105 25.64 -17.07 -11.23
CA ALA A 105 26.69 -17.69 -10.43
C ALA A 105 27.27 -18.97 -11.10
N GLY A 106 26.50 -19.63 -11.98
CA GLY A 106 26.91 -20.84 -12.70
C GLY A 106 27.68 -20.59 -14.01
N ILE A 107 27.98 -19.34 -14.37
CA ILE A 107 28.75 -19.04 -15.59
C ILE A 107 30.18 -19.55 -15.41
N SER A 108 30.59 -20.48 -16.29
CA SER A 108 31.95 -20.99 -16.36
C SER A 108 32.36 -21.17 -17.82
N SER A 109 33.52 -20.63 -18.20
CA SER A 109 34.03 -20.75 -19.55
C SER A 109 35.57 -20.65 -19.48
N GLY A 110 36.27 -21.37 -20.34
CA GLY A 110 37.73 -21.25 -20.49
C GLY A 110 38.19 -19.96 -21.20
N ASN A 111 37.29 -19.00 -21.45
CA ASN A 111 37.58 -17.76 -22.12
C ASN A 111 37.62 -16.61 -21.09
N VAL A 112 38.75 -15.89 -21.03
CA VAL A 112 39.00 -14.81 -20.09
C VAL A 112 37.91 -13.72 -20.13
N TRP A 113 37.34 -13.41 -21.27
CA TRP A 113 36.28 -12.42 -21.42
C TRP A 113 34.95 -12.87 -20.82
N ILE A 114 34.66 -14.16 -20.88
CA ILE A 114 33.46 -14.75 -20.26
C ILE A 114 33.70 -14.92 -18.75
N ASP A 115 34.94 -15.25 -18.34
CA ASP A 115 35.31 -15.33 -16.94
C ASP A 115 35.24 -13.96 -16.22
N LEU A 116 35.42 -12.86 -16.94
CA LEU A 116 35.20 -11.52 -16.41
C LEU A 116 33.71 -11.25 -16.08
N LEU A 117 32.80 -11.92 -16.80
CA LEU A 117 31.35 -11.82 -16.56
C LEU A 117 30.86 -12.75 -15.43
N LYS A 118 31.73 -13.58 -14.86
CA LYS A 118 31.39 -14.35 -13.66
C LYS A 118 31.11 -13.44 -12.48
N PRO A 119 30.06 -13.70 -11.70
CA PRO A 119 29.79 -12.94 -10.49
C PRO A 119 31.00 -12.85 -9.55
N THR A 120 31.73 -13.94 -9.36
CA THR A 120 32.94 -13.96 -8.53
C THR A 120 34.02 -12.94 -8.99
N SER A 121 34.05 -12.57 -10.27
CA SER A 121 35.02 -11.63 -10.83
C SER A 121 34.56 -10.16 -10.67
N PHE A 122 33.29 -9.87 -10.94
CA PHE A 122 32.81 -8.47 -10.95
C PHE A 122 32.11 -8.04 -9.64
N THR A 123 31.59 -8.96 -8.83
CA THR A 123 30.93 -8.59 -7.57
C THR A 123 31.83 -7.86 -6.57
N PRO A 124 33.15 -8.15 -6.44
CA PRO A 124 34.03 -7.35 -5.60
C PRO A 124 34.09 -5.89 -6.04
N VAL A 125 34.09 -5.63 -7.37
CA VAL A 125 34.08 -4.27 -7.92
C VAL A 125 32.72 -3.60 -7.64
N LEU A 126 31.60 -4.33 -7.79
CA LEU A 126 30.29 -3.80 -7.43
C LEU A 126 30.19 -3.50 -5.92
N ALA A 127 30.77 -4.36 -5.07
CA ALA A 127 30.83 -4.12 -3.62
C ALA A 127 31.63 -2.85 -3.31
N LEU A 128 32.78 -2.64 -3.97
CA LEU A 128 33.60 -1.44 -3.79
C LEU A 128 32.84 -0.18 -4.23
N VAL A 129 32.22 -0.20 -5.39
CA VAL A 129 31.39 0.92 -5.87
C VAL A 129 30.20 1.14 -4.94
N GLY A 130 29.57 0.05 -4.50
CA GLY A 130 28.43 0.07 -3.59
C GLY A 130 28.78 0.74 -2.25
N ILE A 131 29.90 0.37 -1.63
CA ILE A 131 30.32 0.95 -0.34
C ILE A 131 30.71 2.42 -0.48
N ILE A 132 31.38 2.80 -1.59
CA ILE A 132 31.71 4.20 -1.87
C ILE A 132 30.43 5.04 -2.00
N LEU A 133 29.43 4.57 -2.77
CA LEU A 133 28.16 5.28 -2.91
C LEU A 133 27.41 5.37 -1.58
N TYR A 134 27.40 4.29 -0.80
CA TYR A 134 26.73 4.24 0.51
C TYR A 134 27.34 5.22 1.51
N MET A 135 28.68 5.30 1.59
CA MET A 135 29.38 6.14 2.58
C MET A 135 29.56 7.59 2.13
N SER A 136 29.76 7.84 0.82
CA SER A 136 30.15 9.16 0.34
C SER A 136 28.97 10.01 -0.16
N CYS A 137 27.81 9.40 -0.49
CA CYS A 137 26.69 10.12 -1.05
C CYS A 137 25.69 10.56 0.03
N LYS A 138 25.33 11.85 0.03
CA LYS A 138 24.26 12.40 0.89
C LYS A 138 22.86 12.16 0.29
N SER A 139 22.74 11.99 -1.02
CA SER A 139 21.46 11.78 -1.71
C SER A 139 20.93 10.37 -1.44
N GLY A 140 19.67 10.25 -0.94
CA GLY A 140 19.01 9.00 -0.68
C GLY A 140 19.02 8.03 -1.87
N LYS A 141 18.68 8.52 -3.08
CA LYS A 141 18.65 7.71 -4.31
C LYS A 141 20.02 7.10 -4.68
N ARG A 142 21.13 7.80 -4.47
CA ARG A 142 22.48 7.29 -4.74
C ARG A 142 22.91 6.30 -3.64
N LYS A 143 22.54 6.59 -2.41
CA LYS A 143 22.78 5.69 -1.27
C LYS A 143 22.05 4.36 -1.46
N ASP A 144 20.77 4.37 -1.88
CA ASP A 144 20.01 3.16 -2.22
C ASP A 144 20.66 2.37 -3.36
N THR A 145 21.20 3.06 -4.38
CA THR A 145 21.98 2.36 -5.43
C THR A 145 23.20 1.66 -4.85
N GLY A 146 23.88 2.30 -3.90
CA GLY A 146 25.00 1.67 -3.17
C GLY A 146 24.56 0.41 -2.42
N VAL A 147 23.42 0.47 -1.73
CA VAL A 147 22.84 -0.67 -1.00
C VAL A 147 22.42 -1.80 -1.94
N ILE A 148 21.84 -1.49 -3.10
CA ILE A 148 21.50 -2.49 -4.14
C ILE A 148 22.74 -3.26 -4.59
N LEU A 149 23.83 -2.53 -4.89
CA LEU A 149 25.08 -3.15 -5.33
C LEU A 149 25.72 -4.00 -4.24
N LEU A 150 25.70 -3.54 -2.99
CA LEU A 150 26.18 -4.29 -1.83
C LEU A 150 25.33 -5.55 -1.57
N GLY A 151 24.01 -5.41 -1.62
CA GLY A 151 23.08 -6.53 -1.45
C GLY A 151 23.29 -7.59 -2.52
N PHE A 152 23.42 -7.19 -3.80
CA PHE A 152 23.72 -8.11 -4.87
C PHE A 152 25.07 -8.81 -4.68
N ALA A 153 26.10 -8.09 -4.29
CA ALA A 153 27.42 -8.67 -4.03
C ALA A 153 27.36 -9.68 -2.87
N THR A 154 26.71 -9.33 -1.77
CA THR A 154 26.54 -10.21 -0.60
C THR A 154 25.76 -11.48 -0.95
N LEU A 155 24.69 -11.34 -1.75
CA LEU A 155 23.91 -12.46 -2.26
C LEU A 155 24.77 -13.42 -3.09
N MET A 156 25.60 -12.89 -4.01
CA MET A 156 26.49 -13.71 -4.84
C MET A 156 27.61 -14.38 -4.04
N PHE A 157 28.19 -13.71 -3.04
CA PHE A 157 29.13 -14.32 -2.10
C PHE A 157 28.47 -15.44 -1.29
N GLY A 158 27.22 -15.26 -0.84
CA GLY A 158 26.44 -16.30 -0.18
C GLY A 158 26.24 -17.52 -1.08
N MET A 159 25.88 -17.30 -2.35
CA MET A 159 25.70 -18.36 -3.34
C MET A 159 26.99 -19.14 -3.61
N ASP A 160 28.11 -18.44 -3.78
CA ASP A 160 29.42 -19.05 -4.00
C ASP A 160 29.86 -19.86 -2.76
N THR A 161 29.67 -19.32 -1.56
CA THR A 161 29.93 -20.00 -0.28
C THR A 161 29.11 -21.29 -0.15
N MET A 162 27.80 -21.25 -0.46
CA MET A 162 26.95 -22.44 -0.45
C MET A 162 27.44 -23.47 -1.46
N SER A 163 27.74 -23.04 -2.68
CA SER A 163 28.23 -23.94 -3.75
C SER A 163 29.55 -24.61 -3.38
N GLY A 164 30.48 -23.85 -2.75
CA GLY A 164 31.74 -24.39 -2.24
C GLY A 164 31.55 -25.42 -1.14
N ALA A 165 30.64 -25.13 -0.19
CA ALA A 165 30.34 -26.04 0.93
C ALA A 165 29.80 -27.40 0.49
N VAL A 166 29.00 -27.43 -0.58
CA VAL A 166 28.39 -28.66 -1.09
C VAL A 166 29.23 -29.37 -2.14
N ALA A 167 30.30 -28.77 -2.65
CA ALA A 167 31.11 -29.35 -3.71
C ALA A 167 31.68 -30.74 -3.36
N GLY A 168 32.03 -30.98 -2.08
CA GLY A 168 32.50 -32.28 -1.59
C GLY A 168 31.43 -33.36 -1.50
N LEU A 169 30.15 -33.02 -1.63
CA LEU A 169 29.04 -33.98 -1.56
C LEU A 169 28.97 -34.89 -2.83
N LYS A 170 29.61 -34.48 -3.92
CA LYS A 170 29.64 -35.26 -5.17
C LYS A 170 30.21 -36.67 -4.95
N ASP A 171 31.13 -36.85 -3.99
CA ASP A 171 31.82 -38.09 -3.71
C ASP A 171 31.17 -38.91 -2.55
N VAL A 172 30.00 -38.43 -2.03
CA VAL A 172 29.28 -39.11 -0.93
C VAL A 172 28.17 -40.00 -1.48
N PRO A 173 28.27 -41.35 -1.37
CA PRO A 173 27.28 -42.27 -1.95
C PRO A 173 25.85 -42.07 -1.40
N ALA A 174 25.71 -41.78 -0.12
CA ALA A 174 24.41 -41.50 0.52
C ALA A 174 23.71 -40.27 -0.08
N PHE A 175 24.47 -39.24 -0.47
CA PHE A 175 23.95 -38.07 -1.13
C PHE A 175 23.42 -38.38 -2.53
N ALA A 176 24.17 -39.17 -3.32
CA ALA A 176 23.72 -39.64 -4.61
C ALA A 176 22.44 -40.48 -4.50
N GLN A 177 22.33 -41.35 -3.48
CA GLN A 177 21.14 -42.16 -3.21
C GLN A 177 19.91 -41.31 -2.89
N LEU A 178 20.06 -40.17 -2.15
CA LEU A 178 18.98 -39.23 -1.87
C LEU A 178 18.39 -38.68 -3.16
N PHE A 179 19.21 -38.28 -4.14
CA PHE A 179 18.72 -37.79 -5.43
C PHE A 179 18.15 -38.93 -6.34
N VAL A 180 18.55 -40.18 -6.12
CA VAL A 180 17.89 -41.30 -6.75
C VAL A 180 16.45 -41.46 -6.24
N ALA A 181 16.20 -41.26 -4.95
CA ALA A 181 14.84 -41.26 -4.41
C ALA A 181 13.98 -40.14 -5.03
N PHE A 182 14.56 -38.94 -5.24
CA PHE A 182 13.86 -37.80 -5.89
C PHE A 182 13.65 -37.98 -7.41
N LYS A 183 14.16 -39.04 -8.02
CA LYS A 183 13.73 -39.46 -9.38
C LYS A 183 12.25 -39.87 -9.42
N ASN A 184 11.65 -40.20 -8.25
CA ASN A 184 10.20 -40.27 -8.12
C ASN A 184 9.63 -38.83 -8.14
N PRO A 185 8.83 -38.49 -9.17
CA PRO A 185 8.38 -37.12 -9.34
C PRO A 185 7.54 -36.58 -8.17
N VAL A 186 6.75 -37.44 -7.53
CA VAL A 186 5.91 -37.06 -6.37
C VAL A 186 6.78 -36.73 -5.17
N LEU A 187 7.82 -37.51 -4.89
CA LEU A 187 8.75 -37.21 -3.79
C LEU A 187 9.55 -35.94 -4.07
N GLY A 188 9.91 -35.67 -5.32
CA GLY A 188 10.55 -34.43 -5.72
C GLY A 188 9.67 -33.22 -5.45
N VAL A 189 8.38 -33.27 -5.84
CA VAL A 189 7.41 -32.20 -5.56
C VAL A 189 7.25 -32.00 -4.05
N LEU A 190 7.11 -33.09 -3.29
CA LEU A 190 6.93 -33.01 -1.84
C LEU A 190 8.16 -32.36 -1.17
N ALA A 191 9.37 -32.79 -1.57
CA ALA A 191 10.62 -32.22 -1.04
C ALA A 191 10.73 -30.72 -1.32
N GLY A 192 10.43 -30.29 -2.56
CA GLY A 192 10.42 -28.86 -2.93
C GLY A 192 9.37 -28.07 -2.15
N ALA A 193 8.16 -28.60 -1.99
CA ALA A 193 7.07 -27.97 -1.27
C ALA A 193 7.39 -27.79 0.23
N VAL A 194 7.89 -28.85 0.88
CA VAL A 194 8.25 -28.80 2.32
C VAL A 194 9.42 -27.84 2.54
N LEU A 195 10.47 -27.94 1.73
CA LEU A 195 11.65 -27.07 1.87
C LEU A 195 11.24 -25.58 1.76
N THR A 196 10.49 -25.24 0.73
CA THR A 196 10.07 -23.86 0.50
C THR A 196 9.04 -23.40 1.55
N GLY A 197 8.15 -24.28 1.98
CA GLY A 197 7.17 -23.98 3.04
C GLY A 197 7.83 -23.68 4.39
N ILE A 198 8.96 -24.33 4.70
CA ILE A 198 9.75 -24.07 5.91
C ILE A 198 10.54 -22.76 5.77
N ILE A 199 11.25 -22.57 4.66
CA ILE A 199 12.08 -21.39 4.41
C ILE A 199 11.21 -20.15 4.12
N GLN A 200 10.00 -20.32 3.61
CA GLN A 200 9.06 -19.27 3.16
C GLN A 200 9.63 -18.33 2.07
N SER A 201 10.67 -18.78 1.37
CA SER A 201 11.30 -18.08 0.26
C SER A 201 11.58 -19.04 -0.89
N SER A 202 10.85 -18.89 -1.99
CA SER A 202 11.09 -19.71 -3.20
C SER A 202 12.44 -19.40 -3.84
N SER A 203 12.86 -18.15 -3.83
CA SER A 203 14.17 -17.75 -4.37
C SER A 203 15.31 -18.40 -3.59
N ALA A 204 15.22 -18.46 -2.26
CA ALA A 204 16.20 -19.16 -1.43
C ALA A 204 16.19 -20.66 -1.70
N SER A 205 15.02 -21.27 -1.79
CA SER A 205 14.88 -22.70 -2.07
C SER A 205 15.44 -23.07 -3.45
N VAL A 206 15.19 -22.25 -4.48
CA VAL A 206 15.79 -22.45 -5.82
C VAL A 206 17.30 -22.21 -5.79
N GLY A 207 17.76 -21.20 -5.03
CA GLY A 207 19.20 -20.95 -4.83
C GLY A 207 19.93 -22.15 -4.22
N ILE A 208 19.34 -22.80 -3.21
CA ILE A 208 19.86 -24.05 -2.66
C ILE A 208 19.92 -25.16 -3.72
N LEU A 209 18.85 -25.32 -4.52
CA LEU A 209 18.82 -26.31 -5.60
C LEU A 209 19.90 -26.03 -6.65
N GLN A 210 20.10 -24.75 -7.02
CA GLN A 210 21.15 -24.35 -7.95
C GLN A 210 22.55 -24.59 -7.37
N ALA A 211 22.78 -24.31 -6.09
CA ALA A 211 24.03 -24.61 -5.42
C ALA A 211 24.32 -26.15 -5.41
N LEU A 212 23.30 -26.95 -5.08
CA LEU A 212 23.42 -28.42 -5.11
C LEU A 212 23.66 -28.95 -6.53
N ALA A 213 23.17 -28.31 -7.58
CA ALA A 213 23.38 -28.69 -8.96
C ALA A 213 24.86 -28.66 -9.38
N VAL A 214 25.68 -27.81 -8.72
CA VAL A 214 27.14 -27.76 -8.95
C VAL A 214 27.83 -29.09 -8.66
N THR A 215 27.26 -29.91 -7.77
CA THR A 215 27.80 -31.26 -7.48
C THR A 215 27.73 -32.21 -8.66
N GLY A 216 26.92 -31.90 -9.69
CA GLY A 216 26.65 -32.79 -10.84
C GLY A 216 25.77 -34.00 -10.51
N GLN A 217 25.33 -34.18 -9.26
CA GLN A 217 24.49 -35.32 -8.84
C GLN A 217 22.99 -35.07 -9.05
N VAL A 218 22.58 -33.83 -9.19
CA VAL A 218 21.18 -33.44 -9.42
C VAL A 218 20.87 -33.54 -10.90
N SER A 219 20.07 -34.54 -11.31
CA SER A 219 19.61 -34.65 -12.70
C SER A 219 18.38 -33.75 -12.94
N TYR A 220 18.10 -33.41 -14.22
CA TYR A 220 16.86 -32.73 -14.59
C TYR A 220 15.61 -33.51 -14.19
N ALA A 221 15.68 -34.86 -14.21
CA ALA A 221 14.58 -35.70 -13.76
C ALA A 221 14.22 -35.52 -12.28
N ALA A 222 15.17 -35.10 -11.45
CA ALA A 222 14.92 -34.74 -10.04
C ALA A 222 14.64 -33.23 -9.87
N ALA A 223 15.39 -32.38 -10.57
CA ALA A 223 15.28 -30.90 -10.39
C ALA A 223 13.89 -30.37 -10.81
N ILE A 224 13.34 -30.83 -11.95
CA ILE A 224 12.05 -30.30 -12.45
C ILE A 224 10.89 -30.53 -11.48
N PRO A 225 10.65 -31.76 -10.93
CA PRO A 225 9.63 -31.95 -9.89
C PRO A 225 9.88 -31.17 -8.62
N ILE A 226 11.14 -31.00 -8.18
CA ILE A 226 11.48 -30.18 -7.01
C ILE A 226 11.07 -28.72 -7.26
N ILE A 227 11.38 -28.14 -8.43
CA ILE A 227 10.97 -26.78 -8.82
C ILE A 227 9.44 -26.64 -8.78
N MET A 228 8.70 -27.60 -9.30
CA MET A 228 7.24 -27.61 -9.24
C MET A 228 6.75 -27.55 -7.78
N GLY A 229 7.35 -28.35 -6.90
CA GLY A 229 7.03 -28.36 -5.47
C GLY A 229 7.35 -27.02 -4.77
N GLN A 230 8.47 -26.39 -5.13
CA GLN A 230 8.87 -25.10 -4.57
C GLN A 230 7.80 -24.00 -4.79
N ASN A 231 7.13 -24.03 -5.94
CA ASN A 231 6.02 -23.10 -6.21
C ASN A 231 4.80 -23.36 -5.32
N ILE A 232 4.49 -24.62 -4.97
CA ILE A 232 3.44 -24.94 -3.99
C ILE A 232 3.85 -24.43 -2.60
N GLY A 233 5.10 -24.67 -2.19
CA GLY A 233 5.61 -24.25 -0.90
C GLY A 233 5.53 -22.74 -0.66
N THR A 234 5.68 -21.93 -1.70
CA THR A 234 5.53 -20.46 -1.64
C THR A 234 4.13 -20.02 -1.18
N CYS A 235 3.11 -20.84 -1.43
CA CYS A 235 1.73 -20.49 -1.07
C CYS A 235 1.49 -20.50 0.44
N VAL A 236 2.35 -21.17 1.22
CA VAL A 236 2.25 -21.23 2.70
C VAL A 236 2.28 -19.82 3.29
N THR A 237 3.13 -18.94 2.79
CA THR A 237 3.23 -17.55 3.25
C THR A 237 1.91 -16.80 3.05
N ALA A 238 1.30 -16.91 1.88
CA ALA A 238 0.01 -16.28 1.58
C ALA A 238 -1.12 -16.84 2.45
N LEU A 239 -1.13 -18.15 2.69
CA LEU A 239 -2.13 -18.79 3.55
C LEU A 239 -1.98 -18.33 5.02
N LEU A 240 -0.77 -18.29 5.55
CA LEU A 240 -0.49 -17.79 6.89
C LEU A 240 -0.90 -16.32 7.01
N SER A 241 -0.56 -15.51 6.02
CA SER A 241 -0.94 -14.10 6.00
C SER A 241 -2.45 -13.87 5.88
N SER A 242 -3.24 -14.83 5.41
CA SER A 242 -4.69 -14.71 5.31
C SER A 242 -5.44 -15.07 6.61
N VAL A 243 -4.74 -15.57 7.63
CA VAL A 243 -5.36 -15.86 8.94
C VAL A 243 -5.81 -14.56 9.59
N GLY A 244 -7.04 -14.52 10.08
CA GLY A 244 -7.64 -13.32 10.68
C GLY A 244 -8.23 -12.30 9.69
N THR A 245 -8.05 -12.48 8.37
CA THR A 245 -8.58 -11.55 7.35
C THR A 245 -10.03 -11.84 6.98
N ASN A 246 -10.61 -10.93 6.18
CA ASN A 246 -11.92 -11.10 5.57
C ASN A 246 -11.95 -12.27 4.56
N LYS A 247 -13.16 -12.67 4.15
CA LYS A 247 -13.37 -13.84 3.27
C LYS A 247 -12.70 -13.68 1.90
N ASN A 248 -12.70 -12.49 1.33
CA ASN A 248 -12.11 -12.26 0.01
C ASN A 248 -10.58 -12.32 0.05
N ALA A 249 -9.95 -11.85 1.13
CA ALA A 249 -8.52 -12.01 1.34
C ALA A 249 -8.10 -13.48 1.52
N LYS A 250 -8.88 -14.27 2.28
CA LYS A 250 -8.71 -15.73 2.36
C LYS A 250 -8.86 -16.39 0.99
N ARG A 251 -9.85 -15.98 0.20
CA ARG A 251 -10.05 -16.47 -1.17
C ARG A 251 -8.86 -16.15 -2.07
N ALA A 252 -8.23 -14.98 -1.94
CA ALA A 252 -7.03 -14.62 -2.70
C ALA A 252 -5.85 -15.56 -2.37
N ALA A 253 -5.61 -15.87 -1.09
CA ALA A 253 -4.59 -16.83 -0.67
C ALA A 253 -4.89 -18.26 -1.19
N VAL A 254 -6.17 -18.69 -1.13
CA VAL A 254 -6.62 -19.97 -1.68
C VAL A 254 -6.44 -20.02 -3.20
N VAL A 255 -6.72 -18.96 -3.93
CA VAL A 255 -6.45 -18.87 -5.38
C VAL A 255 -4.98 -19.08 -5.68
N HIS A 256 -4.07 -18.47 -4.91
CA HIS A 256 -2.63 -18.66 -5.09
C HIS A 256 -2.24 -20.14 -4.93
N LEU A 257 -2.74 -20.80 -3.87
CA LEU A 257 -2.51 -22.24 -3.67
C LEU A 257 -3.06 -23.07 -4.83
N MET A 258 -4.31 -22.81 -5.22
CA MET A 258 -4.97 -23.59 -6.26
C MET A 258 -4.32 -23.41 -7.62
N PHE A 259 -3.90 -22.20 -7.97
CA PHE A 259 -3.15 -21.94 -9.19
C PHE A 259 -1.89 -22.82 -9.26
N ASN A 260 -1.10 -22.85 -8.19
CA ASN A 260 0.13 -23.65 -8.15
C ASN A 260 -0.15 -25.15 -8.09
N VAL A 261 -1.13 -25.61 -7.31
CA VAL A 261 -1.48 -27.05 -7.20
C VAL A 261 -2.02 -27.57 -8.53
N ILE A 262 -2.96 -26.87 -9.16
CA ILE A 262 -3.51 -27.28 -10.47
C ILE A 262 -2.41 -27.27 -11.53
N GLY A 263 -1.57 -26.22 -11.56
CA GLY A 263 -0.43 -26.13 -12.46
C GLY A 263 0.54 -27.29 -12.29
N VAL A 264 0.87 -27.64 -11.05
CA VAL A 264 1.73 -28.80 -10.75
C VAL A 264 1.08 -30.10 -11.17
N VAL A 265 -0.19 -30.34 -10.85
CA VAL A 265 -0.89 -31.57 -11.26
C VAL A 265 -0.87 -31.74 -12.79
N VAL A 266 -1.20 -30.68 -13.52
CA VAL A 266 -1.23 -30.73 -15.01
C VAL A 266 0.16 -30.93 -15.58
N LEU A 267 1.14 -30.13 -15.16
CA LEU A 267 2.49 -30.18 -15.74
C LEU A 267 3.30 -31.38 -15.25
N LEU A 268 3.08 -31.84 -14.01
CA LEU A 268 3.70 -33.08 -13.53
C LEU A 268 3.16 -34.30 -14.27
N THR A 269 1.86 -34.34 -14.56
CA THR A 269 1.27 -35.42 -15.38
C THR A 269 1.87 -35.41 -16.78
N ALA A 270 1.96 -34.24 -17.42
CA ALA A 270 2.62 -34.10 -18.72
C ALA A 270 4.08 -34.52 -18.66
N PHE A 271 4.82 -34.10 -17.63
CA PHE A 271 6.22 -34.53 -17.41
C PHE A 271 6.35 -36.04 -17.25
N CYS A 272 5.47 -36.70 -16.49
CA CYS A 272 5.47 -38.14 -16.31
C CYS A 272 5.19 -38.89 -17.65
N ILE A 273 4.24 -38.38 -18.44
CA ILE A 273 3.94 -38.94 -19.78
C ILE A 273 5.16 -38.80 -20.70
N VAL A 274 5.75 -37.60 -20.78
CA VAL A 274 6.95 -37.37 -21.62
C VAL A 274 8.11 -38.24 -21.15
N LYS A 275 8.32 -38.38 -19.85
CA LYS A 275 9.36 -39.25 -19.30
C LYS A 275 9.13 -40.72 -19.62
N ALA A 276 7.87 -41.19 -19.56
CA ALA A 276 7.53 -42.61 -19.82
C ALA A 276 7.54 -42.95 -21.30
N VAL A 277 7.04 -42.06 -22.17
CA VAL A 277 6.87 -42.35 -23.62
C VAL A 277 8.13 -42.02 -24.40
N PHE A 278 8.75 -40.88 -24.17
CA PHE A 278 9.88 -40.41 -24.98
C PHE A 278 11.25 -40.66 -24.32
N ALA A 279 11.29 -40.91 -23.00
CA ALA A 279 12.50 -41.10 -22.19
C ALA A 279 13.67 -40.17 -22.59
N PRO A 280 13.48 -38.83 -22.64
CA PRO A 280 14.50 -37.93 -23.17
C PRO A 280 15.81 -38.04 -22.39
N THR A 281 16.92 -38.20 -23.09
CA THR A 281 18.26 -38.36 -22.47
C THR A 281 18.65 -37.15 -21.62
N ILE A 282 18.17 -35.97 -21.98
CA ILE A 282 18.39 -34.73 -21.21
C ILE A 282 17.91 -34.83 -19.75
N LEU A 283 16.88 -35.64 -19.49
CA LEU A 283 16.39 -35.83 -18.11
C LEU A 283 17.39 -36.55 -17.21
N GLN A 284 18.29 -37.34 -17.79
CA GLN A 284 19.35 -38.03 -17.05
C GLN A 284 20.62 -37.16 -16.90
N ALA A 285 20.73 -36.10 -17.69
CA ALA A 285 21.86 -35.17 -17.61
C ALA A 285 21.88 -34.40 -16.28
N PRO A 286 23.08 -34.07 -15.78
CA PRO A 286 23.21 -33.16 -14.62
C PRO A 286 22.54 -31.83 -14.93
N ALA A 287 21.71 -31.36 -13.98
CA ALA A 287 21.08 -30.04 -14.06
C ALA A 287 22.14 -28.96 -13.86
N THR A 288 22.05 -27.89 -14.65
CA THR A 288 22.89 -26.69 -14.50
C THR A 288 22.08 -25.59 -13.86
N MET A 289 22.73 -24.60 -13.24
CA MET A 289 22.05 -23.42 -12.67
C MET A 289 21.19 -22.73 -13.74
N TYR A 290 21.71 -22.57 -14.95
CA TYR A 290 20.98 -22.03 -16.09
C TYR A 290 19.77 -22.90 -16.47
N GLY A 291 19.94 -24.21 -16.57
CA GLY A 291 18.88 -25.15 -16.90
C GLY A 291 17.76 -25.17 -15.86
N ILE A 292 18.09 -24.97 -14.58
CA ILE A 292 17.11 -24.77 -13.49
C ILE A 292 16.32 -23.48 -13.71
N ALA A 293 16.97 -22.38 -14.09
CA ALA A 293 16.29 -21.11 -14.39
C ALA A 293 15.34 -21.25 -15.60
N VAL A 294 15.77 -21.93 -16.65
CA VAL A 294 14.91 -22.24 -17.80
C VAL A 294 13.71 -23.10 -17.38
N ALA A 295 13.93 -24.18 -16.64
CA ALA A 295 12.85 -25.05 -16.18
C ALA A 295 11.84 -24.32 -15.29
N HIS A 296 12.32 -23.48 -14.38
CA HIS A 296 11.49 -22.63 -13.52
C HIS A 296 10.67 -21.63 -14.34
N SER A 297 11.27 -20.99 -15.34
CA SER A 297 10.58 -20.05 -16.23
C SER A 297 9.54 -20.76 -17.09
N CYS A 298 9.90 -21.90 -17.69
CA CYS A 298 8.97 -22.70 -18.47
C CYS A 298 7.75 -23.13 -17.65
N PHE A 299 7.96 -23.60 -16.42
CA PHE A 299 6.88 -23.98 -15.52
C PHE A 299 5.93 -22.81 -15.28
N ASN A 300 6.44 -21.66 -14.80
CA ASN A 300 5.61 -20.51 -14.44
C ASN A 300 4.89 -19.89 -15.65
N VAL A 301 5.57 -19.76 -16.79
CA VAL A 301 4.97 -19.20 -18.02
C VAL A 301 3.90 -20.13 -18.58
N ILE A 302 4.17 -21.44 -18.70
CA ILE A 302 3.19 -22.41 -19.22
C ILE A 302 2.00 -22.55 -18.27
N CYS A 303 2.25 -22.64 -16.97
CA CYS A 303 1.19 -22.66 -15.95
C CYS A 303 0.27 -21.43 -16.07
N THR A 304 0.86 -20.26 -16.19
CA THR A 304 0.12 -19.01 -16.39
C THR A 304 -0.65 -19.00 -17.71
N ALA A 305 -0.03 -19.43 -18.81
CA ALA A 305 -0.68 -19.47 -20.12
C ALA A 305 -1.91 -20.38 -20.12
N ILE A 306 -1.85 -21.53 -19.42
CA ILE A 306 -2.96 -22.49 -19.28
C ILE A 306 -4.06 -21.94 -18.35
N LEU A 307 -3.70 -21.39 -17.19
CA LEU A 307 -4.65 -21.06 -16.14
C LEU A 307 -5.20 -19.65 -16.22
N ARG A 308 -4.55 -18.72 -16.91
CA ARG A 308 -5.02 -17.36 -17.06
C ARG A 308 -6.40 -17.24 -17.73
N PRO A 309 -6.72 -17.98 -18.83
CA PRO A 309 -8.08 -18.01 -19.36
C PRO A 309 -9.11 -18.55 -18.37
N CYS A 310 -8.65 -19.36 -17.42
CA CYS A 310 -9.48 -20.01 -16.38
C CYS A 310 -9.62 -19.17 -15.09
N GLY A 311 -9.24 -17.89 -15.08
CA GLY A 311 -9.31 -17.04 -13.89
C GLY A 311 -10.68 -17.00 -13.22
N GLY A 312 -11.77 -16.96 -14.00
CA GLY A 312 -13.13 -17.04 -13.47
C GLY A 312 -13.50 -18.42 -12.87
N LEU A 313 -12.85 -19.48 -13.30
CA LEU A 313 -12.99 -20.82 -12.68
C LEU A 313 -12.28 -20.86 -11.33
N LEU A 314 -11.06 -20.30 -11.25
CA LEU A 314 -10.32 -20.19 -9.99
C LEU A 314 -11.08 -19.34 -8.96
N GLU A 315 -11.69 -18.23 -9.39
CA GLU A 315 -12.55 -17.40 -8.56
C GLU A 315 -13.73 -18.20 -7.99
N LYS A 316 -14.50 -18.86 -8.85
CA LYS A 316 -15.65 -19.70 -8.44
C LYS A 316 -15.24 -20.82 -7.48
N LEU A 317 -14.09 -21.44 -7.71
CA LEU A 317 -13.58 -22.52 -6.87
C LEU A 317 -13.13 -21.97 -5.50
N ALA A 318 -12.48 -20.80 -5.46
CA ALA A 318 -12.11 -20.16 -4.20
C ALA A 318 -13.35 -19.74 -3.37
N VAL A 319 -14.39 -19.21 -4.01
CA VAL A 319 -15.67 -18.91 -3.36
C VAL A 319 -16.33 -20.17 -2.81
N ARG A 320 -16.21 -21.30 -3.52
CA ARG A 320 -16.78 -22.58 -3.04
C ARG A 320 -16.00 -23.15 -1.85
N LEU A 321 -14.68 -22.96 -1.80
CA LEU A 321 -13.84 -23.43 -0.69
C LEU A 321 -13.94 -22.51 0.54
N VAL A 322 -14.17 -21.22 0.32
CA VAL A 322 -14.38 -20.22 1.36
C VAL A 322 -15.75 -19.59 1.12
N PRO A 323 -16.85 -20.24 1.58
CA PRO A 323 -18.21 -19.77 1.33
C PRO A 323 -18.53 -18.49 2.09
N ASP A 324 -19.52 -17.74 1.58
CA ASP A 324 -20.10 -16.62 2.31
C ASP A 324 -20.85 -17.17 3.54
N GLY A 325 -20.50 -16.71 4.73
CA GLY A 325 -21.26 -16.99 5.96
C GLY A 325 -22.41 -15.99 6.10
N PRO A 326 -23.23 -16.08 7.18
CA PRO A 326 -24.20 -15.04 7.50
C PRO A 326 -23.51 -13.68 7.44
N GLN A 327 -24.15 -12.72 6.79
CA GLN A 327 -23.66 -11.34 6.78
C GLN A 327 -23.72 -10.83 8.23
N GLU A 328 -22.62 -10.87 8.93
CA GLU A 328 -22.43 -9.97 10.04
C GLU A 328 -22.29 -8.59 9.41
N MET A 329 -23.31 -7.76 9.60
CA MET A 329 -23.22 -6.31 9.44
C MET A 329 -22.40 -5.75 10.61
N ALA A 330 -21.24 -6.33 10.87
CA ALA A 330 -20.24 -5.71 11.71
C ALA A 330 -19.59 -4.61 10.88
N GLU A 331 -19.68 -3.38 11.34
CA GLU A 331 -18.86 -2.27 10.86
C GLU A 331 -17.42 -2.79 10.82
N GLN A 332 -16.81 -2.81 9.63
CA GLN A 332 -15.44 -3.32 9.49
C GLN A 332 -14.53 -2.43 10.33
N PRO A 333 -13.65 -3.01 11.16
CA PRO A 333 -12.67 -2.22 11.89
C PRO A 333 -11.84 -1.40 10.88
N VAL A 334 -11.65 -0.14 11.20
CA VAL A 334 -10.91 0.84 10.40
C VAL A 334 -9.40 0.67 10.60
N GLU A 335 -8.92 -0.51 10.91
CA GLU A 335 -7.50 -0.75 11.18
C GLU A 335 -6.74 -0.99 9.87
N LEU A 336 -5.57 -0.36 9.76
CA LEU A 336 -4.60 -0.67 8.72
C LEU A 336 -4.22 -2.16 8.83
N ASP A 337 -4.14 -2.83 7.70
CA ASP A 337 -3.61 -4.18 7.70
C ASP A 337 -2.10 -4.14 8.06
N GLU A 338 -1.72 -4.61 9.26
CA GLU A 338 -0.34 -4.59 9.76
C GLU A 338 0.68 -5.20 8.78
N ARG A 339 0.22 -6.05 7.85
CA ARG A 339 1.04 -6.66 6.81
C ARG A 339 1.55 -5.64 5.79
N LEU A 340 0.83 -4.53 5.64
CA LEU A 340 1.22 -3.43 4.76
C LEU A 340 2.31 -2.56 5.37
N LEU A 341 2.51 -2.59 6.70
CA LEU A 341 3.59 -1.86 7.37
C LEU A 341 4.98 -2.31 6.88
N ALA A 342 5.12 -3.54 6.40
CA ALA A 342 6.35 -4.01 5.77
C ALA A 342 6.68 -3.28 4.46
N THR A 343 5.68 -2.63 3.85
CA THR A 343 5.81 -1.88 2.59
C THR A 343 5.26 -0.47 2.78
N PRO A 344 6.04 0.46 3.36
CA PRO A 344 5.57 1.78 3.77
C PRO A 344 4.80 2.59 2.70
N PRO A 345 5.20 2.59 1.40
CA PRO A 345 4.44 3.30 0.37
C PRO A 345 2.99 2.81 0.23
N LEU A 346 2.75 1.52 0.48
CA LEU A 346 1.43 0.90 0.35
C LEU A 346 0.57 1.14 1.58
N ALA A 347 1.17 1.02 2.75
CA ALA A 347 0.52 1.36 4.00
C ALA A 347 0.06 2.83 3.98
N LEU A 348 0.91 3.72 3.47
CA LEU A 348 0.60 5.15 3.33
C LEU A 348 -0.55 5.39 2.33
N GLN A 349 -0.58 4.64 1.22
CA GLN A 349 -1.69 4.71 0.26
C GLN A 349 -3.02 4.27 0.92
N GLN A 350 -3.00 3.25 1.76
CA GLN A 350 -4.18 2.83 2.52
C GLN A 350 -4.59 3.91 3.54
N CYS A 351 -3.63 4.48 4.30
CA CYS A 351 -3.90 5.57 5.22
C CYS A 351 -4.55 6.75 4.49
N ARG A 352 -4.07 7.12 3.31
CA ARG A 352 -4.67 8.19 2.49
C ARG A 352 -6.10 7.86 2.08
N ALA A 353 -6.37 6.66 1.61
CA ALA A 353 -7.72 6.24 1.24
C ALA A 353 -8.70 6.31 2.42
N VAL A 354 -8.27 5.87 3.61
CA VAL A 354 -9.07 5.96 4.84
C VAL A 354 -9.26 7.42 5.28
N ALA A 355 -8.23 8.26 5.16
CA ALA A 355 -8.33 9.70 5.44
C ALA A 355 -9.30 10.41 4.48
N GLU A 356 -9.36 10.00 3.21
CA GLU A 356 -10.34 10.50 2.24
C GLU A 356 -11.78 10.09 2.60
N GLU A 357 -11.98 8.89 3.14
CA GLU A 357 -13.28 8.45 3.66
C GLU A 357 -13.67 9.24 4.91
N MET A 358 -12.73 9.48 5.83
CA MET A 358 -12.92 10.33 7.01
C MET A 358 -13.32 11.75 6.61
N ALA A 359 -12.59 12.34 5.68
CA ALA A 359 -12.87 13.67 5.14
C ALA A 359 -14.28 13.79 4.55
N ALA A 360 -14.72 12.75 3.82
CA ALA A 360 -16.09 12.69 3.29
C ALA A 360 -17.13 12.60 4.40
N CYS A 361 -16.86 11.79 5.42
CA CYS A 361 -17.74 11.59 6.56
C CYS A 361 -17.94 12.90 7.35
N ALA A 362 -16.85 13.58 7.67
CA ALA A 362 -16.87 14.88 8.37
C ALA A 362 -17.65 15.95 7.60
N ALA A 363 -17.40 16.02 6.28
CA ALA A 363 -18.09 16.99 5.42
C ALA A 363 -19.60 16.69 5.31
N GLU A 364 -19.99 15.42 5.22
CA GLU A 364 -21.39 15.03 5.19
C GLU A 364 -22.08 15.31 6.53
N ALA A 365 -21.42 15.04 7.65
CA ALA A 365 -21.91 15.35 8.98
C ALA A 365 -22.18 16.86 9.15
N LEU A 366 -21.23 17.73 8.76
CA LEU A 366 -21.41 19.18 8.84
C LEU A 366 -22.53 19.68 7.93
N ASN A 367 -22.60 19.18 6.69
CA ASN A 367 -23.67 19.57 5.78
C ASN A 367 -25.05 19.22 6.34
N ARG A 368 -25.22 18.03 6.93
CA ARG A 368 -26.43 17.60 7.62
C ARG A 368 -26.72 18.45 8.88
N GLY A 369 -25.67 18.83 9.63
CA GLY A 369 -25.80 19.74 10.78
C GLY A 369 -26.39 21.08 10.38
N LEU A 370 -25.94 21.66 9.27
CA LEU A 370 -26.49 22.89 8.71
C LEU A 370 -27.93 22.69 8.22
N ASP A 371 -28.28 21.54 7.66
CA ASP A 371 -29.65 21.22 7.22
C ASP A 371 -30.62 21.07 8.40
N ALA A 372 -30.13 20.75 9.61
CA ALA A 372 -30.96 20.57 10.81
C ALA A 372 -31.71 21.84 11.22
N PHE A 373 -31.22 23.04 10.85
CA PHE A 373 -31.93 24.30 11.11
C PHE A 373 -33.23 24.44 10.29
N SER A 374 -33.31 23.77 9.14
CA SER A 374 -34.49 23.82 8.26
C SER A 374 -35.30 22.54 8.25
N ALA A 375 -34.67 21.39 8.43
CA ALA A 375 -35.26 20.05 8.24
C ALA A 375 -34.81 19.06 9.32
N TYR A 376 -34.93 19.43 10.58
CA TYR A 376 -34.59 18.53 11.69
C TYR A 376 -35.46 17.28 11.76
N THR A 377 -34.82 16.10 11.83
CA THR A 377 -35.44 14.85 12.23
C THR A 377 -34.57 14.11 13.25
N PRO A 378 -35.15 13.28 14.13
CA PRO A 378 -34.36 12.48 15.08
C PRO A 378 -33.35 11.55 14.37
N GLU A 379 -33.71 11.02 13.21
CA GLU A 379 -32.87 10.16 12.39
C GLU A 379 -31.66 10.91 11.82
N LEU A 380 -31.86 12.19 11.44
CA LEU A 380 -30.79 13.09 11.01
C LEU A 380 -29.80 13.32 12.15
N ALA A 381 -30.31 13.63 13.34
CA ALA A 381 -29.49 13.88 14.53
C ALA A 381 -28.69 12.65 14.94
N GLU A 382 -29.31 11.45 14.96
CA GLU A 382 -28.62 10.19 15.25
C GLU A 382 -27.58 9.88 14.17
N GLY A 383 -27.86 10.21 12.90
CA GLY A 383 -26.93 10.08 11.80
C GLY A 383 -25.65 10.91 12.00
N ILE A 384 -25.80 12.19 12.34
CA ILE A 384 -24.65 13.10 12.59
C ILE A 384 -23.79 12.59 13.75
N ARG A 385 -24.39 12.22 14.88
CA ARG A 385 -23.66 11.68 16.05
C ARG A 385 -22.99 10.34 15.76
N ARG A 386 -23.51 9.55 14.82
CA ARG A 386 -22.86 8.33 14.36
C ARG A 386 -21.68 8.62 13.45
N ASP A 387 -21.80 9.62 12.58
CA ASP A 387 -20.72 10.04 11.68
C ASP A 387 -19.55 10.64 12.47
N GLU A 388 -19.80 11.43 13.53
CA GLU A 388 -18.77 11.93 14.44
C GLU A 388 -18.01 10.78 15.11
N LYS A 389 -18.71 9.83 15.76
CA LYS A 389 -18.08 8.63 16.35
C LYS A 389 -17.29 7.79 15.35
N ARG A 390 -17.66 7.87 14.07
CA ARG A 390 -16.91 7.23 13.01
C ARG A 390 -15.65 8.01 12.65
N CYS A 391 -15.70 9.34 12.66
CA CYS A 391 -14.53 10.19 12.47
C CYS A 391 -13.51 10.02 13.60
N ASP A 392 -13.94 9.98 14.88
CA ASP A 392 -13.08 9.66 16.02
C ASP A 392 -12.32 8.35 15.82
N ARG A 393 -13.04 7.29 15.43
CA ARG A 393 -12.42 5.99 15.18
C ARG A 393 -11.42 6.01 14.02
N TYR A 394 -11.68 6.82 13.00
CA TYR A 394 -10.75 7.03 11.89
C TYR A 394 -9.49 7.76 12.36
N GLU A 395 -9.63 8.80 13.18
CA GLU A 395 -8.52 9.58 13.72
C GLU A 395 -7.61 8.70 14.57
N ASP A 396 -8.16 7.98 15.56
CA ASP A 396 -7.44 7.07 16.45
C ASP A 396 -6.68 5.99 15.68
N ALA A 397 -7.33 5.35 14.69
CA ALA A 397 -6.73 4.30 13.89
C ALA A 397 -5.61 4.85 13.00
N LEU A 398 -5.88 5.92 12.25
CA LEU A 398 -4.90 6.55 11.36
C LEU A 398 -3.72 7.13 12.13
N GLY A 399 -3.97 7.80 13.27
CA GLY A 399 -2.93 8.35 14.12
C GLY A 399 -1.97 7.27 14.61
N THR A 400 -2.51 6.15 15.10
CA THR A 400 -1.72 4.99 15.54
C THR A 400 -0.90 4.41 14.38
N ASP A 401 -1.50 4.21 13.23
CA ASP A 401 -0.86 3.56 12.07
C ASP A 401 0.20 4.46 11.43
N LEU A 402 -0.04 5.76 11.31
CA LEU A 402 0.93 6.74 10.81
C LEU A 402 2.15 6.85 11.75
N VAL A 403 1.94 6.79 13.08
CA VAL A 403 3.04 6.75 14.05
C VAL A 403 3.83 5.45 13.91
N ARG A 404 3.20 4.30 13.75
CA ARG A 404 3.89 3.03 13.47
C ARG A 404 4.68 3.09 12.16
N LEU A 405 4.11 3.68 11.11
CA LEU A 405 4.79 3.89 9.83
C LEU A 405 6.03 4.77 9.98
N SER A 406 5.97 5.82 10.79
CA SER A 406 7.11 6.72 11.01
C SER A 406 8.33 6.03 11.62
N THR A 407 8.14 4.87 12.28
CA THR A 407 9.25 4.05 12.81
C THR A 407 9.91 3.16 11.75
N GLN A 408 9.31 3.02 10.57
CA GLN A 408 9.85 2.26 9.45
C GLN A 408 10.82 3.10 8.62
N GLN A 409 11.64 2.44 7.79
CA GLN A 409 12.53 3.12 6.87
C GLN A 409 11.73 3.65 5.66
N MET A 410 11.27 4.89 5.75
CA MET A 410 10.56 5.60 4.67
C MET A 410 11.52 6.47 3.85
N GLY A 411 11.17 6.72 2.59
CA GLY A 411 11.80 7.76 1.79
C GLY A 411 11.35 9.17 2.23
N ALA A 412 12.04 10.22 1.75
CA ALA A 412 11.69 11.59 2.13
C ALA A 412 10.26 11.96 1.72
N ALA A 413 9.83 11.58 0.51
CA ALA A 413 8.48 11.88 0.03
C ALA A 413 7.39 11.16 0.84
N GLU A 414 7.63 9.89 1.23
CA GLU A 414 6.70 9.14 2.06
C GLU A 414 6.60 9.73 3.49
N SER A 415 7.72 10.21 4.04
CA SER A 415 7.74 10.87 5.34
C SER A 415 6.99 12.20 5.32
N GLU A 416 7.09 12.96 4.23
CA GLU A 416 6.33 14.20 4.02
C GLU A 416 4.83 13.91 3.92
N GLU A 417 4.43 12.92 3.13
CA GLU A 417 3.03 12.51 2.99
C GLU A 417 2.44 11.99 4.32
N ALA A 418 3.19 11.18 5.08
CA ALA A 418 2.77 10.73 6.40
C ALA A 418 2.56 11.91 7.37
N THR A 419 3.42 12.92 7.29
CA THR A 419 3.32 14.14 8.10
C THR A 419 2.11 14.98 7.70
N GLU A 420 1.84 15.13 6.40
CA GLU A 420 0.63 15.79 5.87
C GLU A 420 -0.62 15.12 6.43
N LEU A 421 -0.73 13.79 6.27
CA LEU A 421 -1.88 13.03 6.76
C LEU A 421 -2.06 13.18 8.28
N LEU A 422 -0.98 13.06 9.06
CA LEU A 422 -1.05 13.17 10.52
C LEU A 422 -1.54 14.55 10.98
N LYS A 423 -1.25 15.61 10.24
CA LYS A 423 -1.76 16.96 10.53
C LYS A 423 -3.25 17.10 10.15
N THR A 424 -3.63 16.58 8.98
CA THR A 424 -4.97 16.81 8.43
C THR A 424 -6.07 15.95 9.06
N ILE A 425 -5.75 14.75 9.59
CA ILE A 425 -6.77 13.91 10.25
C ILE A 425 -7.39 14.61 11.47
N GLY A 426 -6.60 15.30 12.27
CA GLY A 426 -7.12 16.07 13.41
C GLY A 426 -8.02 17.24 12.98
N ASP A 427 -7.75 17.88 11.83
CA ASP A 427 -8.64 18.93 11.32
C ASP A 427 -9.99 18.35 10.82
N PHE A 428 -10.00 17.14 10.22
CA PHE A 428 -11.26 16.48 9.84
C PHE A 428 -12.07 16.01 11.03
N GLU A 429 -11.42 15.52 12.10
CA GLU A 429 -12.09 15.19 13.36
C GLU A 429 -12.77 16.43 13.93
N ARG A 430 -12.05 17.57 14.02
CA ARG A 430 -12.61 18.82 14.50
C ARG A 430 -13.80 19.33 13.68
N ILE A 431 -13.76 19.16 12.35
CA ILE A 431 -14.91 19.49 11.49
C ILE A 431 -16.13 18.64 11.86
N SER A 432 -15.94 17.35 12.18
CA SER A 432 -17.04 16.48 12.61
C SER A 432 -17.55 16.81 14.01
N ASP A 433 -16.71 17.22 14.94
CA ASP A 433 -17.08 17.76 16.24
C ASP A 433 -17.96 19.00 16.11
N HIS A 434 -17.54 19.94 15.25
CA HIS A 434 -18.35 21.15 14.98
C HIS A 434 -19.69 20.81 14.32
N ALA A 435 -19.79 19.72 13.55
CA ALA A 435 -21.08 19.27 13.01
C ALA A 435 -22.07 18.90 14.13
N VAL A 436 -21.59 18.26 15.21
CA VAL A 436 -22.40 17.95 16.39
C VAL A 436 -22.77 19.21 17.15
N ASN A 437 -21.85 20.16 17.34
CA ASN A 437 -22.12 21.45 18.00
C ASN A 437 -23.19 22.25 17.22
N VAL A 438 -23.09 22.26 15.90
CA VAL A 438 -24.08 22.90 15.01
C VAL A 438 -25.45 22.22 15.15
N LEU A 439 -25.50 20.88 15.23
CA LEU A 439 -26.73 20.13 15.52
C LEU A 439 -27.30 20.49 16.88
N GLU A 440 -26.47 20.56 17.94
CA GLU A 440 -26.90 20.89 19.29
C GLU A 440 -27.50 22.29 19.35
N SER A 441 -26.95 23.25 18.61
CA SER A 441 -27.54 24.59 18.45
C SER A 441 -28.95 24.53 17.84
N ALA A 442 -29.17 23.69 16.84
CA ALA A 442 -30.50 23.47 16.25
C ALA A 442 -31.47 22.78 17.20
N GLU A 443 -31.00 21.79 17.97
CA GLU A 443 -31.79 21.10 19.00
C GLU A 443 -32.16 22.01 20.15
N GLU A 444 -31.28 22.91 20.58
CA GLU A 444 -31.53 23.88 21.62
C GLU A 444 -32.63 24.87 21.24
N LEU A 445 -32.54 25.45 20.02
CA LEU A 445 -33.60 26.30 19.49
C LEU A 445 -34.95 25.60 19.53
N ARG A 446 -35.01 24.37 19.05
CA ARG A 446 -36.23 23.59 19.02
C ARG A 446 -36.79 23.27 20.41
N THR A 447 -35.91 22.82 21.33
CA THR A 447 -36.31 22.39 22.68
C THR A 447 -36.83 23.55 23.49
N LYS A 448 -36.20 24.76 23.33
CA LYS A 448 -36.59 25.97 24.02
C LYS A 448 -37.69 26.76 23.28
N GLY A 449 -38.12 26.33 22.11
CA GLY A 449 -39.10 27.04 21.30
C GLY A 449 -38.61 28.40 20.79
N LEU A 450 -37.28 28.53 20.63
CA LEU A 450 -36.65 29.76 20.14
C LEU A 450 -36.58 29.75 18.60
N THR A 451 -36.64 30.93 18.01
CA THR A 451 -36.50 31.10 16.56
C THR A 451 -35.64 32.30 16.22
N PHE A 452 -34.82 32.18 15.19
CA PHE A 452 -34.10 33.34 14.64
C PHE A 452 -35.05 34.27 13.90
N SER A 453 -34.81 35.59 13.94
CA SER A 453 -35.54 36.53 13.12
C SER A 453 -35.33 36.22 11.61
N LYS A 454 -36.26 36.63 10.76
CA LYS A 454 -36.16 36.44 9.30
C LYS A 454 -34.85 36.98 8.71
N THR A 455 -34.38 38.12 9.26
CA THR A 455 -33.10 38.74 8.85
C THR A 455 -31.92 37.86 9.28
N ALA A 456 -31.93 37.36 10.52
CA ALA A 456 -30.89 36.45 11.00
C ALA A 456 -30.86 35.12 10.22
N GLN A 457 -32.03 34.59 9.86
CA GLN A 457 -32.10 33.41 9.01
C GLN A 457 -31.43 33.62 7.63
N ARG A 458 -31.72 34.76 6.97
CA ARG A 458 -31.08 35.11 5.68
C ARG A 458 -29.56 35.34 5.82
N GLU A 459 -29.12 35.91 6.95
CA GLU A 459 -27.70 36.07 7.26
C GLU A 459 -27.05 34.69 7.46
N LEU A 460 -27.71 33.77 8.18
CA LEU A 460 -27.26 32.39 8.36
C LEU A 460 -27.19 31.59 7.03
N ASP A 461 -28.14 31.80 6.13
CA ASP A 461 -28.13 31.17 4.81
C ASP A 461 -26.87 31.56 4.02
N VAL A 462 -26.45 32.83 4.07
CA VAL A 462 -25.24 33.32 3.42
C VAL A 462 -24.00 32.67 4.03
N LEU A 463 -23.89 32.65 5.36
CA LEU A 463 -22.76 32.07 6.07
C LEU A 463 -22.69 30.54 5.84
N SER A 464 -23.82 29.85 5.93
CA SER A 464 -23.91 28.40 5.67
C SER A 464 -23.48 28.04 4.26
N LYS A 465 -23.83 28.87 3.27
CA LYS A 465 -23.37 28.70 1.91
C LYS A 465 -21.84 28.85 1.79
N ALA A 466 -21.27 29.89 2.40
CA ALA A 466 -19.83 30.12 2.40
C ALA A 466 -19.06 28.96 3.06
N VAL A 467 -19.59 28.43 4.18
CA VAL A 467 -18.99 27.28 4.89
C VAL A 467 -19.08 26.00 4.05
N ARG A 468 -20.18 25.75 3.35
CA ARG A 468 -20.29 24.62 2.42
C ARG A 468 -19.29 24.71 1.28
N ASP A 469 -19.12 25.89 0.73
CA ASP A 469 -18.24 26.13 -0.43
C ASP A 469 -16.76 26.03 -0.02
N ILE A 470 -16.36 26.55 1.16
CA ILE A 470 -14.97 26.38 1.66
C ILE A 470 -14.66 24.92 1.98
N LEU A 471 -15.61 24.20 2.57
CA LEU A 471 -15.47 22.77 2.85
C LEU A 471 -15.29 21.97 1.57
N ALA A 472 -16.07 22.26 0.52
CA ALA A 472 -15.94 21.63 -0.78
C ALA A 472 -14.57 21.90 -1.44
N LEU A 473 -14.06 23.13 -1.31
CA LEU A 473 -12.73 23.52 -1.78
C LEU A 473 -11.62 22.78 -1.03
N ALA A 474 -11.69 22.70 0.31
CA ALA A 474 -10.71 22.00 1.13
C ALA A 474 -10.69 20.48 0.82
N LEU A 475 -11.87 19.87 0.66
CA LEU A 475 -11.97 18.47 0.25
C LEU A 475 -11.37 18.21 -1.14
N ARG A 476 -11.64 19.08 -2.12
CA ARG A 476 -11.06 18.96 -3.46
C ARG A 476 -9.55 19.13 -3.42
N ALA A 477 -9.05 20.11 -2.68
CA ALA A 477 -7.62 20.32 -2.48
C ALA A 477 -6.95 19.08 -1.90
N PHE A 478 -7.53 18.48 -0.85
CA PHE A 478 -6.98 17.29 -0.19
C PHE A 478 -7.02 16.03 -1.06
N ARG A 479 -8.17 15.73 -1.69
CA ARG A 479 -8.36 14.50 -2.46
C ARG A 479 -7.63 14.50 -3.79
N GLU A 480 -7.71 15.63 -4.51
CA GLU A 480 -7.18 15.76 -5.86
C GLU A 480 -5.77 16.38 -5.88
N GLN A 481 -5.25 16.78 -4.69
CA GLN A 481 -4.01 17.55 -4.56
C GLN A 481 -4.04 18.82 -5.43
N ASP A 482 -5.25 19.44 -5.49
CA ASP A 482 -5.54 20.59 -6.35
C ASP A 482 -5.04 21.88 -5.71
N MET A 483 -3.91 22.38 -6.18
CA MET A 483 -3.27 23.61 -5.70
C MET A 483 -4.10 24.88 -5.97
N ASP A 484 -4.92 24.88 -7.03
CA ASP A 484 -5.78 26.04 -7.32
C ASP A 484 -6.96 26.09 -6.34
N ALA A 485 -7.55 24.93 -6.03
CA ALA A 485 -8.55 24.82 -4.97
C ALA A 485 -7.98 25.23 -3.61
N ALA A 486 -6.78 24.72 -3.24
CA ALA A 486 -6.11 25.08 -2.00
C ALA A 486 -5.87 26.59 -1.88
N GLY A 487 -5.42 27.23 -2.96
CA GLY A 487 -5.21 28.69 -3.00
C GLY A 487 -6.48 29.55 -2.97
N GLN A 488 -7.69 28.95 -3.08
CA GLN A 488 -8.97 29.66 -2.95
C GLN A 488 -9.53 29.58 -1.53
N VAL A 489 -9.06 28.66 -0.69
CA VAL A 489 -9.59 28.44 0.66
C VAL A 489 -9.30 29.63 1.57
N GLU A 490 -8.05 30.09 1.66
CA GLU A 490 -7.63 31.16 2.55
C GLU A 490 -8.35 32.51 2.30
N PRO A 491 -8.56 32.96 1.02
CA PRO A 491 -9.37 34.15 0.75
C PRO A 491 -10.82 34.01 1.23
N LEU A 492 -11.42 32.82 1.12
CA LEU A 492 -12.80 32.56 1.54
C LEU A 492 -12.92 32.48 3.08
N GLU A 493 -11.94 31.89 3.76
CA GLU A 493 -11.85 31.87 5.22
C GLU A 493 -11.88 33.29 5.78
N GLN A 494 -11.07 34.20 5.27
CA GLN A 494 -11.05 35.60 5.70
C GLN A 494 -12.39 36.33 5.47
N VAL A 495 -13.12 35.93 4.43
CA VAL A 495 -14.48 36.46 4.22
C VAL A 495 -15.44 35.88 5.26
N ILE A 496 -15.35 34.60 5.61
CA ILE A 496 -16.18 33.97 6.66
C ILE A 496 -15.94 34.62 8.03
N ASP A 497 -14.67 34.85 8.40
CA ASP A 497 -14.35 35.59 9.64
C ASP A 497 -14.96 37.00 9.65
N GLY A 498 -14.84 37.71 8.53
CA GLY A 498 -15.49 39.01 8.35
C GLY A 498 -17.03 38.98 8.46
N LEU A 499 -17.66 37.90 7.92
CA LEU A 499 -19.12 37.70 8.05
C LEU A 499 -19.52 37.44 9.49
N LYS A 500 -18.82 36.59 10.23
CA LYS A 500 -19.04 36.30 11.65
C LYS A 500 -19.07 37.62 12.47
N GLU A 501 -18.05 38.47 12.33
CA GLU A 501 -17.98 39.71 13.08
C GLU A 501 -19.11 40.72 12.72
N GLN A 502 -19.47 40.78 11.43
CA GLN A 502 -20.62 41.60 11.00
C GLN A 502 -21.94 41.06 11.56
N MET A 503 -22.17 39.73 11.50
CA MET A 503 -23.39 39.07 11.99
C MET A 503 -23.51 39.23 13.52
N ARG A 504 -22.40 39.08 14.24
CA ARG A 504 -22.32 39.32 15.68
C ARG A 504 -22.70 40.78 16.04
N THR A 505 -22.15 41.74 15.33
CA THR A 505 -22.47 43.18 15.52
C THR A 505 -23.95 43.47 15.24
N ARG A 506 -24.49 42.93 14.15
CA ARG A 506 -25.91 43.08 13.82
C ARG A 506 -26.83 42.41 14.84
N HIS A 507 -26.41 41.28 15.40
CA HIS A 507 -27.17 40.64 16.49
C HIS A 507 -27.23 41.48 17.74
N ILE A 508 -26.13 42.13 18.14
CA ILE A 508 -26.11 43.09 19.30
C ILE A 508 -27.10 44.22 19.05
N LEU A 509 -27.16 44.76 17.85
CA LEU A 509 -28.13 45.82 17.50
C LEU A 509 -29.58 45.32 17.61
N ARG A 510 -29.88 44.10 17.16
CA ARG A 510 -31.20 43.46 17.30
C ARG A 510 -31.59 43.25 18.75
N LEU A 511 -30.61 42.87 19.63
CA LEU A 511 -30.82 42.80 21.08
C LEU A 511 -31.19 44.14 21.70
N GLN A 512 -30.45 45.20 21.37
CA GLN A 512 -30.72 46.56 21.87
C GLN A 512 -32.09 47.07 21.43
N GLN A 513 -32.57 46.64 20.26
CA GLN A 513 -33.88 47.01 19.72
C GLN A 513 -35.02 46.10 20.22
N GLY A 514 -34.74 45.13 21.09
CA GLY A 514 -35.74 44.20 21.60
C GLY A 514 -36.28 43.20 20.57
N GLN A 515 -35.60 43.04 19.45
CA GLN A 515 -36.03 42.17 18.34
C GLN A 515 -35.64 40.68 18.51
N CYS A 516 -34.80 40.35 19.50
CA CYS A 516 -34.44 39.00 19.87
C CYS A 516 -34.19 38.86 21.38
N SER A 517 -34.23 37.64 21.90
CA SER A 517 -33.95 37.34 23.31
C SER A 517 -32.45 37.15 23.56
N ILE A 518 -32.01 37.30 24.80
CA ILE A 518 -30.63 37.02 25.23
C ILE A 518 -30.31 35.53 25.02
N GLU A 519 -31.28 34.64 25.29
CA GLU A 519 -31.13 33.18 25.12
C GLU A 519 -30.86 32.80 23.65
N THR A 520 -31.61 33.40 22.71
CA THR A 520 -31.36 33.22 21.26
C THR A 520 -29.97 33.75 20.89
N GLY A 521 -29.48 34.77 21.61
CA GLY A 521 -28.15 35.37 21.42
C GLY A 521 -27.00 34.43 21.76
N PHE A 522 -27.13 33.61 22.80
CA PHE A 522 -26.11 32.61 23.14
C PHE A 522 -26.00 31.57 22.03
N VAL A 523 -27.12 30.97 21.62
CA VAL A 523 -27.13 29.96 20.53
C VAL A 523 -26.57 30.56 19.24
N TRP A 524 -26.90 31.81 18.92
CA TRP A 524 -26.37 32.50 17.76
C TRP A 524 -24.86 32.66 17.80
N CYS A 525 -24.30 33.09 18.95
CA CYS A 525 -22.87 33.28 19.09
C CYS A 525 -22.07 31.96 19.03
N ASP A 526 -22.59 30.91 19.64
CA ASP A 526 -21.98 29.60 19.63
C ASP A 526 -21.97 29.04 18.19
N LEU A 527 -23.10 29.07 17.48
CA LEU A 527 -23.21 28.68 16.10
C LEU A 527 -22.22 29.41 15.17
N LEU A 528 -22.14 30.75 15.31
CA LEU A 528 -21.20 31.56 14.51
C LEU A 528 -19.74 31.15 14.78
N THR A 529 -19.43 30.81 16.03
CA THR A 529 -18.07 30.39 16.42
C THR A 529 -17.74 29.02 15.85
N ASP A 530 -18.67 28.06 15.87
CA ASP A 530 -18.46 26.74 15.32
C ASP A 530 -18.28 26.77 13.80
N LEU A 531 -19.04 27.62 13.10
CA LEU A 531 -18.93 27.77 11.65
C LEU A 531 -17.62 28.43 11.22
N GLU A 532 -17.14 29.43 11.97
CA GLU A 532 -15.84 30.06 11.71
C GLU A 532 -14.69 29.10 12.02
N ARG A 533 -14.72 28.38 13.16
CA ARG A 533 -13.70 27.38 13.46
C ARG A 533 -13.64 26.28 12.40
N THR A 534 -14.80 25.92 11.84
CA THR A 534 -14.83 24.98 10.69
C THR A 534 -14.05 25.54 9.50
N SER A 535 -14.17 26.84 9.21
CA SER A 535 -13.40 27.48 8.12
C SER A 535 -11.91 27.54 8.42
N ASP A 536 -11.52 27.73 9.68
CA ASP A 536 -10.12 27.66 10.13
C ASP A 536 -9.51 26.28 9.85
N HIS A 537 -10.24 25.19 10.19
CA HIS A 537 -9.79 23.83 9.91
C HIS A 537 -9.68 23.57 8.41
N CYS A 538 -10.60 24.10 7.59
CA CYS A 538 -10.49 24.03 6.13
C CYS A 538 -9.22 24.75 5.62
N SER A 539 -8.86 25.91 6.19
CA SER A 539 -7.64 26.62 5.86
C SER A 539 -6.38 25.85 6.26
N ASN A 540 -6.37 25.20 7.42
CA ASN A 540 -5.27 24.34 7.84
C ASN A 540 -5.05 23.18 6.86
N ILE A 541 -6.14 22.49 6.45
CA ILE A 541 -6.08 21.40 5.48
C ILE A 541 -5.48 21.90 4.15
N ALA A 542 -5.97 23.00 3.62
CA ALA A 542 -5.45 23.59 2.38
C ALA A 542 -3.98 24.01 2.51
N GLY A 543 -3.60 24.58 3.66
CA GLY A 543 -2.22 24.93 3.97
C GLY A 543 -1.30 23.71 4.01
N CYS A 544 -1.74 22.58 4.59
CA CYS A 544 -0.97 21.33 4.58
C CYS A 544 -0.75 20.80 3.15
N VAL A 545 -1.74 20.90 2.26
CA VAL A 545 -1.59 20.51 0.85
C VAL A 545 -0.57 21.41 0.13
N ILE A 546 -0.57 22.72 0.41
CA ILE A 546 0.40 23.66 -0.16
C ILE A 546 1.81 23.37 0.37
N ASP A 547 1.96 23.16 1.67
CA ASP A 547 3.24 22.83 2.33
C ASP A 547 3.86 21.57 1.71
N ALA A 548 3.05 20.51 1.56
CA ALA A 548 3.51 19.26 0.98
C ALA A 548 4.01 19.43 -0.46
N ALA A 549 3.33 20.27 -1.26
CA ALA A 549 3.72 20.55 -2.64
C ALA A 549 5.00 21.42 -2.74
N GLN A 550 5.27 22.27 -1.76
CA GLN A 550 6.43 23.17 -1.72
C GLN A 550 7.64 22.56 -0.98
N HIS A 551 7.47 21.35 -0.38
CA HIS A 551 8.45 20.71 0.51
C HIS A 551 8.85 21.59 1.71
N ASP A 552 7.92 22.44 2.18
CA ASP A 552 8.04 23.23 3.40
C ASP A 552 7.18 22.57 4.50
N LEU A 553 7.61 22.64 5.76
CA LEU A 553 6.91 22.03 6.88
C LEU A 553 6.32 23.09 7.84
N ASN A 554 6.29 24.35 7.44
CA ASN A 554 5.89 25.49 8.27
C ASN A 554 4.56 26.11 7.82
N LEU A 555 3.44 25.47 8.22
CA LEU A 555 2.08 25.87 7.88
C LEU A 555 1.80 27.38 8.09
N HIS A 556 2.26 27.95 9.22
CA HIS A 556 2.01 29.37 9.52
C HIS A 556 2.76 30.32 8.58
N GLU A 557 3.93 29.92 8.10
CA GLU A 557 4.71 30.71 7.14
C GLU A 557 4.11 30.62 5.74
N THR A 558 3.64 29.44 5.37
CA THR A 558 2.92 29.20 4.12
C THR A 558 1.63 30.00 4.02
N LEU A 559 0.76 29.95 5.04
CA LEU A 559 -0.47 30.75 5.06
C LEU A 559 -0.17 32.26 5.03
N ARG A 560 0.88 32.73 5.73
CA ARG A 560 1.34 34.12 5.62
C ARG A 560 1.84 34.47 4.23
N SER A 561 2.58 33.59 3.57
CA SER A 561 3.08 33.80 2.20
C SER A 561 1.93 33.88 1.21
N VAL A 562 0.90 33.05 1.37
CA VAL A 562 -0.33 33.08 0.56
C VAL A 562 -1.04 34.42 0.71
N ARG A 563 -1.18 34.95 1.94
CA ARG A 563 -1.78 36.27 2.21
C ARG A 563 -0.98 37.43 1.62
N HIS A 564 0.34 37.29 1.51
CA HIS A 564 1.24 38.33 0.98
C HIS A 564 1.57 38.14 -0.50
N SER A 565 1.17 37.02 -1.11
CA SER A 565 1.37 36.79 -2.54
C SER A 565 0.45 37.71 -3.35
N ASP A 566 1.06 38.39 -4.32
CA ASP A 566 0.54 39.46 -5.20
C ASP A 566 -0.91 39.32 -5.67
N GLY A 567 -1.56 40.46 -5.88
CA GLY A 567 -2.75 40.70 -6.71
C GLY A 567 -3.84 39.64 -6.83
N THR A 568 -3.46 38.38 -6.98
CA THR A 568 -4.33 37.21 -7.13
C THR A 568 -5.13 36.91 -5.84
N TYR A 569 -4.48 36.97 -4.66
CA TYR A 569 -5.17 36.79 -3.38
C TYR A 569 -6.25 37.84 -3.19
N ARG A 570 -5.91 39.11 -3.42
CA ARG A 570 -6.84 40.23 -3.26
C ARG A 570 -8.00 40.14 -4.23
N GLN A 571 -7.76 39.75 -5.47
CA GLN A 571 -8.82 39.52 -6.45
C GLN A 571 -9.78 38.40 -6.03
N ARG A 572 -9.27 37.29 -5.51
CA ARG A 572 -10.07 36.17 -4.99
C ARG A 572 -10.87 36.59 -3.75
N PHE A 573 -10.25 37.32 -2.84
CA PHE A 573 -10.91 37.87 -1.65
C PHE A 573 -12.06 38.81 -2.01
N ASP A 574 -11.83 39.79 -2.89
CA ASP A 574 -12.84 40.74 -3.33
C ASP A 574 -14.00 40.03 -4.05
N ALA A 575 -13.71 39.05 -4.87
CA ALA A 575 -14.72 38.21 -5.55
C ALA A 575 -15.58 37.41 -4.54
N CYS A 576 -14.97 36.77 -3.55
CA CYS A 576 -15.67 36.07 -2.48
C CYS A 576 -16.52 37.05 -1.64
N ALA A 577 -15.99 38.20 -1.26
CA ALA A 577 -16.69 39.20 -0.48
C ALA A 577 -17.92 39.77 -1.21
N GLU A 578 -17.89 39.82 -2.55
CA GLU A 578 -19.05 40.19 -3.36
C GLU A 578 -20.12 39.11 -3.39
N VAL A 579 -19.71 37.84 -3.57
CA VAL A 579 -20.61 36.67 -3.63
C VAL A 579 -21.35 36.44 -2.30
N TYR A 580 -20.66 36.58 -1.16
CA TYR A 580 -21.20 36.30 0.17
C TYR A 580 -21.59 37.58 0.93
N ARG A 581 -22.02 38.60 0.24
CA ARG A 581 -22.46 39.86 0.85
C ARG A 581 -23.74 39.66 1.66
N LEU A 582 -23.73 40.08 2.92
CA LEU A 582 -24.92 40.05 3.77
C LEU A 582 -26.03 40.98 3.23
N PRO A 583 -27.30 40.58 3.35
CA PRO A 583 -28.42 41.43 2.98
C PRO A 583 -28.39 42.76 3.78
N PRO A 584 -28.88 43.87 3.23
CA PRO A 584 -28.93 45.12 3.97
C PRO A 584 -29.74 44.93 5.24
N PRO A 585 -29.35 45.60 6.38
CA PRO A 585 -30.14 45.57 7.61
C PRO A 585 -31.54 46.11 7.30
N GLU A 586 -32.59 45.45 7.84
CA GLU A 586 -33.94 45.99 7.75
C GLU A 586 -33.97 47.36 8.41
N GLN A 587 -34.41 48.37 7.67
CA GLN A 587 -34.66 49.68 8.22
C GLN A 587 -35.80 49.55 9.23
N ALA A 588 -35.58 50.00 10.49
CA ALA A 588 -36.53 49.93 11.59
C ALA A 588 -37.80 50.77 11.32
#